data_7af840de0c837db4c40e174ccd15500b
#
_entry.id   7af840de0c837db4c40e174ccd15500b
#
_cell.length_a   1.000
_cell.length_b   1.000
_cell.length_c   1.000
_cell.angle_alpha   90.00
_cell.angle_beta   90.00
_cell.angle_gamma   90.00
#
_symmetry.space_group_name_H-M   'P 1'
#
loop_
_entity.id
_entity.type
_entity.pdbx_description
1 polymer ?
#
loop_
_entity_poly.entity_id
_entity_poly.type
_entity_poly.pdbx_seq_one_letter_code
_entity_poly.pdbx_strand_id
1 'polypeptide(L)'
;MGELVWEMLLDVYGKVAECHGDRMLVPFRYQGQYEDEETGLYYNRFRYYSPDMGIYISSDPIGLAGNNPTLYGYVKDINAFTDIFGLSISPISGFKSFGELKQFGTQIQATLARGGFKGSDIFMQGSSVTGRSFSTGVPFDVGRVSDFDVAIVNPDLLAKTQNLGLGKAGYPYSMPLDADAMRKLGFGDLADDLSNRFGRDINFRIFDSEISVRAKGKSYKIKCG
;
A
#
# COMPACT_ATOMS: atom_id res chain seq x y z
N MET A 1 -3.33 -42.55 0.26
CA MET A 1 -2.38 -41.53 -0.25
C MET A 1 -3.05 -40.82 -1.39
N GLY A 2 -3.03 -39.50 -1.45
CA GLY A 2 -3.49 -38.74 -2.61
C GLY A 2 -2.45 -38.81 -3.73
N GLU A 3 -2.91 -38.84 -4.98
CA GLU A 3 -2.06 -38.76 -6.17
C GLU A 3 -1.82 -37.27 -6.50
N LEU A 4 -0.56 -36.91 -6.84
CA LEU A 4 -0.23 -35.56 -7.32
C LEU A 4 -0.77 -35.40 -8.73
N VAL A 5 -1.80 -34.58 -8.89
CA VAL A 5 -2.46 -34.34 -10.18
C VAL A 5 -1.85 -33.17 -10.92
N TRP A 6 -1.37 -32.16 -10.18
CA TRP A 6 -0.82 -30.94 -10.75
C TRP A 6 0.15 -30.25 -9.78
N GLU A 7 1.26 -29.76 -10.31
CA GLU A 7 2.23 -28.93 -9.62
C GLU A 7 2.92 -28.02 -10.62
N MET A 8 3.27 -26.80 -10.21
CA MET A 8 3.98 -25.84 -11.05
C MET A 8 4.98 -25.04 -10.26
N LEU A 9 6.18 -24.89 -10.79
CA LEU A 9 7.23 -24.01 -10.30
C LEU A 9 7.45 -22.88 -11.31
N LEU A 10 7.44 -21.64 -10.80
CA LEU A 10 7.74 -20.45 -11.59
C LEU A 10 9.16 -19.95 -11.28
N ASP A 11 9.83 -19.41 -12.30
CA ASP A 11 11.10 -18.70 -12.11
C ASP A 11 10.91 -17.27 -11.58
N VAL A 12 11.99 -16.52 -11.46
CA VAL A 12 11.99 -15.14 -10.95
C VAL A 12 11.23 -14.13 -11.84
N TYR A 13 10.91 -14.49 -13.06
CA TYR A 13 10.12 -13.68 -13.99
C TYR A 13 8.67 -14.20 -14.13
N GLY A 14 8.30 -15.22 -13.36
CA GLY A 14 7.00 -15.87 -13.45
C GLY A 14 6.84 -16.84 -14.60
N LYS A 15 7.92 -17.11 -15.37
CA LYS A 15 7.91 -18.14 -16.39
C LYS A 15 7.82 -19.51 -15.73
N VAL A 16 7.05 -20.42 -16.36
CA VAL A 16 6.97 -21.80 -15.89
C VAL A 16 8.31 -22.49 -16.09
N ALA A 17 8.99 -22.80 -14.98
CA ALA A 17 10.24 -23.55 -14.97
C ALA A 17 10.00 -25.04 -15.00
N GLU A 18 9.05 -25.54 -14.20
CA GLU A 18 8.66 -26.93 -14.13
C GLU A 18 7.14 -27.05 -14.01
N CYS A 19 6.54 -28.08 -14.64
CA CYS A 19 5.13 -28.37 -14.52
C CYS A 19 4.90 -29.88 -14.52
N HIS A 20 4.14 -30.37 -13.55
CA HIS A 20 3.60 -31.70 -13.52
C HIS A 20 2.10 -31.63 -13.83
N GLY A 21 1.61 -32.49 -14.74
CA GLY A 21 0.23 -32.44 -15.20
C GLY A 21 -0.02 -31.43 -16.34
N ASP A 22 -1.28 -31.14 -16.58
CA ASP A 22 -1.68 -30.19 -17.62
C ASP A 22 -1.39 -28.74 -17.17
N ARG A 23 -0.53 -28.05 -17.93
CA ARG A 23 -0.14 -26.67 -17.65
C ARG A 23 -1.33 -25.71 -17.60
N MET A 24 -2.35 -25.96 -18.40
CA MET A 24 -3.54 -25.10 -18.50
C MET A 24 -4.63 -25.46 -17.48
N LEU A 25 -4.48 -26.55 -16.73
CA LEU A 25 -5.41 -26.88 -15.64
C LEU A 25 -5.52 -25.74 -14.61
N VAL A 26 -4.41 -25.05 -14.34
CA VAL A 26 -4.38 -23.82 -13.54
C VAL A 26 -3.62 -22.74 -14.33
N PRO A 27 -4.32 -21.91 -15.11
CA PRO A 27 -3.70 -20.93 -16.01
C PRO A 27 -3.21 -19.67 -15.29
N PHE A 28 -3.35 -19.57 -13.97
CA PHE A 28 -2.88 -18.45 -13.18
C PHE A 28 -1.36 -18.51 -13.00
N ARG A 29 -0.71 -17.34 -13.07
CA ARG A 29 0.75 -17.17 -12.90
C ARG A 29 1.03 -16.30 -11.69
N TYR A 30 1.74 -15.17 -11.80
CA TYR A 30 1.79 -14.23 -10.69
C TYR A 30 0.41 -13.64 -10.39
N GLN A 31 0.25 -13.02 -9.23
CA GLN A 31 -1.03 -12.45 -8.82
C GLN A 31 -1.56 -11.47 -9.87
N GLY A 32 -2.76 -11.73 -10.37
CA GLY A 32 -3.40 -10.93 -11.41
C GLY A 32 -3.09 -11.33 -12.84
N GLN A 33 -2.22 -12.33 -13.06
CA GLN A 33 -1.83 -12.82 -14.38
C GLN A 33 -2.56 -14.11 -14.75
N TYR A 34 -2.99 -14.18 -15.99
CA TYR A 34 -3.60 -15.35 -16.63
C TYR A 34 -2.83 -15.68 -17.91
N GLU A 35 -2.33 -16.90 -18.05
CA GLU A 35 -1.63 -17.33 -19.25
C GLU A 35 -2.60 -17.49 -20.41
N ASP A 36 -2.28 -16.84 -21.52
CA ASP A 36 -2.92 -17.00 -22.80
C ASP A 36 -2.19 -18.13 -23.57
N GLU A 37 -2.88 -19.25 -23.75
CA GLU A 37 -2.33 -20.46 -24.37
C GLU A 37 -1.90 -20.22 -25.82
N GLU A 38 -2.62 -19.35 -26.56
CA GLU A 38 -2.33 -19.10 -27.97
C GLU A 38 -1.05 -18.32 -28.18
N THR A 39 -0.76 -17.37 -27.29
CA THR A 39 0.38 -16.46 -27.44
C THR A 39 1.54 -16.78 -26.50
N GLY A 40 1.31 -17.53 -25.42
CA GLY A 40 2.27 -17.79 -24.35
C GLY A 40 2.55 -16.55 -23.48
N LEU A 41 1.83 -15.47 -23.71
CA LEU A 41 1.89 -14.24 -22.89
C LEU A 41 0.98 -14.36 -21.69
N TYR A 42 1.23 -13.53 -20.67
CA TYR A 42 0.37 -13.47 -19.48
C TYR A 42 -0.50 -12.21 -19.53
N TYR A 43 -1.80 -12.41 -19.69
CA TYR A 43 -2.80 -11.35 -19.66
C TYR A 43 -2.92 -10.78 -18.25
N ASN A 44 -2.68 -9.49 -18.11
CA ASN A 44 -2.77 -8.75 -16.86
C ASN A 44 -3.66 -7.51 -17.03
N ARG A 45 -4.94 -7.73 -17.32
CA ARG A 45 -6.01 -6.73 -17.56
C ARG A 45 -5.70 -5.71 -18.65
N PHE A 46 -4.87 -4.70 -18.36
CA PHE A 46 -4.60 -3.61 -19.32
C PHE A 46 -3.37 -3.86 -20.19
N ARG A 47 -2.54 -4.85 -19.83
CA ARG A 47 -1.32 -5.18 -20.58
C ARG A 47 -1.10 -6.68 -20.68
N TYR A 48 -0.33 -7.08 -21.67
CA TYR A 48 0.25 -8.42 -21.75
C TYR A 48 1.69 -8.41 -21.27
N TYR A 49 2.03 -9.37 -20.46
CA TYR A 49 3.36 -9.58 -19.90
C TYR A 49 4.06 -10.73 -20.62
N SER A 50 5.32 -10.54 -21.00
CA SER A 50 6.16 -11.59 -21.56
C SER A 50 7.01 -12.22 -20.45
N PRO A 51 6.75 -13.47 -20.07
CA PRO A 51 7.58 -14.15 -19.07
C PRO A 51 9.00 -14.44 -19.58
N ASP A 52 9.21 -14.50 -20.89
CA ASP A 52 10.53 -14.68 -21.48
C ASP A 52 11.43 -13.43 -21.35
N MET A 53 10.83 -12.26 -21.44
CA MET A 53 11.53 -10.98 -21.33
C MET A 53 11.47 -10.36 -19.93
N GLY A 54 10.56 -10.83 -19.08
CA GLY A 54 10.34 -10.26 -17.75
C GLY A 54 9.69 -8.86 -17.75
N ILE A 55 9.01 -8.47 -18.83
CA ILE A 55 8.43 -7.14 -19.02
C ILE A 55 7.07 -7.21 -19.71
N TYR A 56 6.31 -6.11 -19.64
CA TYR A 56 5.14 -5.90 -20.49
C TYR A 56 5.55 -5.65 -21.94
N ILE A 57 4.74 -6.14 -22.90
CA ILE A 57 4.99 -5.94 -24.33
C ILE A 57 4.46 -4.61 -24.86
N SER A 58 3.69 -3.88 -24.05
CA SER A 58 3.18 -2.54 -24.36
C SER A 58 3.60 -1.53 -23.30
N SER A 59 3.76 -0.27 -23.68
CA SER A 59 4.04 0.81 -22.76
C SER A 59 2.90 0.98 -21.75
N ASP A 60 3.26 1.43 -20.54
CA ASP A 60 2.25 1.74 -19.51
C ASP A 60 1.32 2.86 -19.97
N PRO A 61 -0.02 2.66 -20.02
CA PRO A 61 -0.96 3.70 -20.38
C PRO A 61 -0.92 4.92 -19.45
N ILE A 62 -0.49 4.77 -18.22
CA ILE A 62 -0.31 5.86 -17.27
C ILE A 62 1.14 6.41 -17.27
N GLY A 63 2.00 5.87 -18.12
CA GLY A 63 3.37 6.31 -18.28
C GLY A 63 4.21 6.14 -17.01
N LEU A 64 5.17 7.03 -16.80
CA LEU A 64 6.01 7.05 -15.60
C LEU A 64 5.26 7.46 -14.32
N ALA A 65 3.99 7.86 -14.41
CA ALA A 65 3.16 8.11 -13.23
C ALA A 65 2.92 6.84 -12.38
N GLY A 66 3.05 5.64 -12.98
CA GLY A 66 3.04 4.36 -12.29
C GLY A 66 4.26 4.11 -11.38
N ASN A 67 5.24 5.02 -11.40
CA ASN A 67 6.50 4.96 -10.62
C ASN A 67 7.38 3.73 -10.91
N ASN A 68 7.22 3.14 -12.09
CA ASN A 68 8.14 2.16 -12.59
C ASN A 68 9.33 2.88 -13.27
N PRO A 69 10.58 2.43 -13.10
CA PRO A 69 11.73 3.06 -13.77
C PRO A 69 11.68 2.94 -15.29
N THR A 70 10.85 2.04 -15.81
CA THR A 70 10.62 1.87 -17.25
C THR A 70 9.13 1.79 -17.57
N LEU A 71 8.75 2.18 -18.79
CA LEU A 71 7.37 2.09 -19.28
C LEU A 71 6.87 0.65 -19.45
N TYR A 72 7.77 -0.33 -19.44
CA TYR A 72 7.49 -1.75 -19.72
C TYR A 72 7.71 -2.66 -18.51
N GLY A 73 8.20 -2.13 -17.37
CA GLY A 73 8.48 -2.93 -16.19
C GLY A 73 7.20 -3.49 -15.54
N TYR A 74 7.27 -4.72 -15.00
CA TYR A 74 6.18 -5.32 -14.23
C TYR A 74 6.13 -4.67 -12.84
N VAL A 75 6.96 -5.10 -11.92
CA VAL A 75 7.11 -4.49 -10.60
C VAL A 75 8.60 -4.43 -10.22
N LYS A 76 8.93 -3.50 -9.32
CA LYS A 76 10.31 -3.32 -8.89
C LYS A 76 10.85 -4.47 -8.03
N ASP A 77 9.99 -5.12 -7.28
CA ASP A 77 10.29 -6.25 -6.38
C ASP A 77 9.06 -7.14 -6.30
N ILE A 78 9.14 -8.31 -6.90
CA ILE A 78 8.05 -9.29 -6.98
C ILE A 78 7.68 -9.93 -5.64
N ASN A 79 8.56 -9.86 -4.64
CA ASN A 79 8.28 -10.37 -3.30
C ASN A 79 7.50 -9.35 -2.44
N ALA A 80 7.53 -8.08 -2.84
CA ALA A 80 6.91 -6.99 -2.10
C ALA A 80 5.69 -6.39 -2.82
N PHE A 81 5.60 -6.54 -4.13
CA PHE A 81 4.63 -5.85 -4.96
C PHE A 81 3.97 -6.76 -5.98
N THR A 82 2.71 -6.47 -6.28
CA THR A 82 1.91 -7.12 -7.31
C THR A 82 1.25 -6.05 -8.16
N ASP A 83 1.36 -6.19 -9.48
CA ASP A 83 0.65 -5.32 -10.43
C ASP A 83 -0.68 -5.98 -10.84
N ILE A 84 -1.74 -5.75 -10.06
CA ILE A 84 -3.05 -6.39 -10.24
C ILE A 84 -3.75 -5.95 -11.54
N PHE A 85 -3.42 -4.76 -12.04
CA PHE A 85 -4.08 -4.17 -13.21
C PHE A 85 -3.21 -4.10 -14.45
N GLY A 86 -1.94 -4.48 -14.35
CA GLY A 86 -1.01 -4.22 -15.44
C GLY A 86 -0.71 -2.72 -15.63
N LEU A 87 -0.75 -1.93 -14.55
CA LEU A 87 -0.58 -0.49 -14.51
C LEU A 87 0.23 -0.15 -13.27
N SER A 88 1.42 -0.52 -13.10
CA SER A 88 2.26 -0.28 -11.91
C SER A 88 1.60 0.53 -10.77
N ILE A 89 0.97 -0.14 -9.82
CA ILE A 89 0.08 0.48 -8.83
C ILE A 89 0.83 0.75 -7.52
N SER A 90 0.40 1.80 -6.80
CA SER A 90 0.75 2.00 -5.40
C SER A 90 0.47 0.74 -4.58
N PRO A 91 1.38 0.28 -3.70
CA PRO A 91 1.15 -0.87 -2.83
C PRO A 91 0.04 -0.60 -1.81
N ILE A 92 -0.45 0.62 -1.78
CA ILE A 92 -1.44 1.12 -0.83
C ILE A 92 -2.70 1.50 -1.59
N SER A 93 -3.80 0.81 -1.28
CA SER A 93 -5.10 1.07 -1.89
C SER A 93 -5.56 2.51 -1.64
N GLY A 94 -6.17 3.12 -2.64
CA GLY A 94 -6.66 4.51 -2.58
C GLY A 94 -5.68 5.55 -3.12
N PHE A 95 -4.42 5.18 -3.43
CA PHE A 95 -3.46 6.05 -4.12
C PHE A 95 -3.27 5.61 -5.58
N LYS A 96 -3.24 6.57 -6.47
CA LYS A 96 -3.07 6.33 -7.92
C LYS A 96 -1.64 5.92 -8.27
N SER A 97 -0.65 6.30 -7.45
CA SER A 97 0.76 6.01 -7.70
C SER A 97 1.59 6.12 -6.42
N PHE A 98 2.81 5.56 -6.47
CA PHE A 98 3.83 5.80 -5.44
C PHE A 98 4.18 7.28 -5.27
N GLY A 99 4.18 8.04 -6.36
CA GLY A 99 4.44 9.47 -6.34
C GLY A 99 3.39 10.21 -5.51
N GLU A 100 2.11 9.85 -5.67
CA GLU A 100 1.02 10.43 -4.88
C GLU A 100 1.11 10.03 -3.39
N LEU A 101 1.40 8.75 -3.11
CA LEU A 101 1.64 8.27 -1.74
C LEU A 101 2.84 8.98 -1.09
N LYS A 102 3.93 9.17 -1.84
CA LYS A 102 5.12 9.89 -1.36
C LYS A 102 4.80 11.35 -1.07
N GLN A 103 4.05 12.04 -1.95
CA GLN A 103 3.61 13.42 -1.73
C GLN A 103 2.73 13.52 -0.48
N PHE A 104 1.80 12.57 -0.28
CA PHE A 104 0.98 12.49 0.91
C PHE A 104 1.83 12.41 2.19
N GLY A 105 2.75 11.46 2.26
CA GLY A 105 3.64 11.31 3.42
C GLY A 105 4.55 12.53 3.63
N THR A 106 5.11 13.09 2.55
CA THR A 106 5.97 14.29 2.62
C THR A 106 5.20 15.51 3.11
N GLN A 107 3.94 15.70 2.70
CA GLN A 107 3.10 16.80 3.20
C GLN A 107 2.88 16.68 4.72
N ILE A 108 2.55 15.47 5.20
CA ILE A 108 2.39 15.21 6.64
C ILE A 108 3.69 15.52 7.38
N GLN A 109 4.80 14.92 6.91
CA GLN A 109 6.11 15.08 7.57
C GLN A 109 6.56 16.55 7.63
N ALA A 110 6.39 17.30 6.52
CA ALA A 110 6.72 18.71 6.45
C ALA A 110 5.86 19.56 7.39
N THR A 111 4.58 19.25 7.52
CA THR A 111 3.67 19.97 8.42
C THR A 111 4.02 19.70 9.89
N LEU A 112 4.29 18.45 10.24
CA LEU A 112 4.74 18.07 11.58
C LEU A 112 6.08 18.76 11.94
N ALA A 113 7.03 18.79 10.99
CA ALA A 113 8.33 19.44 11.19
C ALA A 113 8.20 20.96 11.44
N ARG A 114 7.28 21.64 10.74
CA ARG A 114 6.94 23.05 10.98
C ARG A 114 6.33 23.25 12.37
N GLY A 115 5.56 22.29 12.86
CA GLY A 115 4.99 22.26 14.22
C GLY A 115 5.99 21.87 15.31
N GLY A 116 7.28 21.67 14.98
CA GLY A 116 8.34 21.33 15.93
C GLY A 116 8.65 19.83 16.04
N PHE A 117 7.89 18.95 15.36
CA PHE A 117 8.02 17.48 15.42
C PHE A 117 8.83 16.95 14.22
N LYS A 118 10.12 17.30 14.18
CA LYS A 118 11.06 16.85 13.16
C LYS A 118 11.35 15.35 13.31
N GLY A 119 11.74 14.71 12.19
CA GLY A 119 12.11 13.29 12.19
C GLY A 119 10.95 12.31 12.37
N SER A 120 9.72 12.77 12.16
CA SER A 120 8.55 11.89 12.20
C SER A 120 8.58 10.90 11.06
N ASP A 121 8.39 9.61 11.34
CA ASP A 121 8.14 8.58 10.34
C ASP A 121 6.64 8.41 10.09
N ILE A 122 6.26 8.24 8.83
CA ILE A 122 4.85 8.13 8.42
C ILE A 122 4.59 6.74 7.86
N PHE A 123 3.51 6.12 8.33
CA PHE A 123 3.07 4.80 7.88
C PHE A 123 1.61 4.84 7.48
N MET A 124 1.24 4.05 6.47
CA MET A 124 -0.14 3.65 6.23
C MET A 124 -0.45 2.38 7.00
N GLN A 125 -1.67 2.24 7.47
CA GLN A 125 -2.21 1.06 8.16
C GLN A 125 -3.62 0.72 7.64
N GLY A 126 -4.27 -0.26 8.27
CA GLY A 126 -5.67 -0.57 8.03
C GLY A 126 -5.97 -1.17 6.65
N SER A 127 -7.17 -0.91 6.18
CA SER A 127 -7.71 -1.50 4.95
C SER A 127 -6.98 -1.04 3.69
N SER A 128 -6.38 0.14 3.69
CA SER A 128 -5.57 0.64 2.58
C SER A 128 -4.31 -0.22 2.33
N VAL A 129 -3.75 -0.82 3.39
CA VAL A 129 -2.57 -1.70 3.33
C VAL A 129 -2.94 -3.16 3.11
N THR A 130 -4.07 -3.60 3.69
CA THR A 130 -4.49 -5.00 3.64
C THR A 130 -5.39 -5.33 2.46
N GLY A 131 -5.90 -4.30 1.77
CA GLY A 131 -6.87 -4.41 0.69
C GLY A 131 -8.29 -4.76 1.15
N ARG A 132 -8.49 -4.96 2.46
CA ARG A 132 -9.78 -5.37 3.04
C ARG A 132 -10.01 -4.77 4.42
N SER A 133 -11.28 -4.51 4.75
CA SER A 133 -11.70 -4.12 6.11
C SER A 133 -11.42 -5.25 7.11
N PHE A 134 -10.79 -4.92 8.23
CA PHE A 134 -10.52 -5.89 9.30
C PHE A 134 -11.81 -6.42 9.94
N SER A 135 -12.82 -5.56 10.12
CA SER A 135 -14.07 -5.90 10.81
C SER A 135 -15.06 -6.65 9.93
N THR A 136 -15.15 -6.33 8.64
CA THR A 136 -16.18 -6.87 7.73
C THR A 136 -15.63 -7.78 6.63
N GLY A 137 -14.31 -7.79 6.40
CA GLY A 137 -13.69 -8.52 5.29
C GLY A 137 -13.98 -7.93 3.90
N VAL A 138 -14.80 -6.86 3.82
CA VAL A 138 -15.16 -6.21 2.55
C VAL A 138 -13.90 -5.59 1.94
N PRO A 139 -13.67 -5.73 0.61
CA PRO A 139 -12.55 -5.10 -0.07
C PRO A 139 -12.57 -3.58 0.09
N PHE A 140 -11.37 -2.97 0.00
CA PHE A 140 -11.19 -1.52 0.06
C PHE A 140 -12.02 -0.83 -1.04
N ASP A 141 -12.73 0.23 -0.66
CA ASP A 141 -13.62 1.03 -1.54
C ASP A 141 -14.78 0.25 -2.21
N VAL A 142 -15.18 -0.93 -1.67
CA VAL A 142 -16.36 -1.64 -2.15
C VAL A 142 -17.57 -1.33 -1.26
N GLY A 143 -18.62 -0.79 -1.87
CA GLY A 143 -19.87 -0.41 -1.19
C GLY A 143 -19.81 0.86 -0.34
N ARG A 144 -18.64 1.38 -0.02
CA ARG A 144 -18.40 2.65 0.67
C ARG A 144 -17.01 3.17 0.37
N VAL A 145 -16.79 4.46 0.58
CA VAL A 145 -15.42 5.02 0.61
C VAL A 145 -14.75 4.59 1.92
N SER A 146 -13.56 4.01 1.80
CA SER A 146 -12.76 3.56 2.96
C SER A 146 -11.86 4.69 3.45
N ASP A 147 -11.70 4.78 4.76
CA ASP A 147 -10.83 5.76 5.41
C ASP A 147 -9.35 5.44 5.15
N PHE A 148 -8.48 6.43 5.30
CA PHE A 148 -7.06 6.21 5.45
C PHE A 148 -6.66 6.20 6.92
N ASP A 149 -6.01 5.14 7.36
CA ASP A 149 -5.39 5.04 8.68
C ASP A 149 -3.90 5.38 8.57
N VAL A 150 -3.50 6.48 9.20
CA VAL A 150 -2.12 6.99 9.19
C VAL A 150 -1.50 6.83 10.57
N ALA A 151 -0.38 6.12 10.65
CA ALA A 151 0.43 6.06 11.86
C ALA A 151 1.63 7.01 11.74
N ILE A 152 1.83 7.82 12.76
CA ILE A 152 2.95 8.76 12.87
C ILE A 152 3.83 8.31 14.04
N VAL A 153 5.10 8.06 13.78
CA VAL A 153 6.07 7.76 14.82
C VAL A 153 6.81 9.04 15.21
N ASN A 154 6.52 9.51 16.40
CA ASN A 154 7.22 10.63 17.02
C ASN A 154 6.95 10.65 18.53
N PRO A 155 7.94 10.34 19.40
CA PRO A 155 7.76 10.24 20.84
C PRO A 155 7.32 11.58 21.49
N ASP A 156 7.83 12.71 21.01
CA ASP A 156 7.49 14.03 21.57
C ASP A 156 6.05 14.41 21.24
N LEU A 157 5.59 14.08 20.01
CA LEU A 157 4.21 14.26 19.61
C LEU A 157 3.27 13.34 20.40
N LEU A 158 3.69 12.09 20.69
CA LEU A 158 2.93 11.18 21.53
C LEU A 158 2.78 11.75 22.94
N ALA A 159 3.86 12.26 23.55
CA ALA A 159 3.81 12.88 24.87
C ALA A 159 2.83 14.07 24.89
N LYS A 160 2.89 14.97 23.88
CA LYS A 160 1.91 16.06 23.73
C LYS A 160 0.48 15.55 23.63
N THR A 161 0.25 14.49 22.85
CA THR A 161 -1.06 13.87 22.65
C THR A 161 -1.62 13.33 23.97
N GLN A 162 -0.78 12.67 24.76
CA GLN A 162 -1.16 12.14 26.08
C GLN A 162 -1.46 13.28 27.08
N ASN A 163 -0.67 14.34 27.09
CA ASN A 163 -0.91 15.52 27.94
C ASN A 163 -2.24 16.24 27.63
N LEU A 164 -2.72 16.13 26.38
CA LEU A 164 -4.02 16.67 25.98
C LEU A 164 -5.18 15.70 26.22
N GLY A 165 -4.94 14.55 26.84
CA GLY A 165 -5.97 13.55 27.11
C GLY A 165 -6.43 12.77 25.85
N LEU A 166 -5.67 12.88 24.76
CA LEU A 166 -5.94 12.17 23.49
C LEU A 166 -5.23 10.82 23.40
N GLY A 167 -4.65 10.37 24.50
CA GLY A 167 -3.99 9.09 24.68
C GLY A 167 -3.86 8.75 26.16
N LYS A 168 -3.64 7.48 26.46
CA LYS A 168 -3.44 7.02 27.84
C LYS A 168 -1.95 7.07 28.19
N ALA A 169 -1.61 7.70 29.31
CA ALA A 169 -0.23 7.76 29.80
C ALA A 169 0.36 6.33 29.95
N GLY A 170 1.62 6.17 29.55
CA GLY A 170 2.33 4.89 29.58
C GLY A 170 1.98 3.92 28.45
N TYR A 171 1.04 4.25 27.55
CA TYR A 171 0.79 3.47 26.34
C TYR A 171 1.71 3.90 25.20
N PRO A 172 2.17 2.96 24.34
CA PRO A 172 3.08 3.26 23.24
C PRO A 172 2.40 3.93 22.05
N TYR A 173 1.10 4.26 22.14
CA TYR A 173 0.33 4.92 21.09
C TYR A 173 -0.85 5.73 21.63
N SER A 174 -1.34 6.66 20.81
CA SER A 174 -2.54 7.47 21.09
C SER A 174 -3.83 6.68 20.83
N MET A 175 -4.96 7.25 21.22
CA MET A 175 -6.27 6.90 20.63
C MET A 175 -6.27 7.26 19.13
N PRO A 176 -7.22 6.72 18.33
CA PRO A 176 -7.46 7.26 16.99
C PRO A 176 -7.77 8.76 17.07
N LEU A 177 -7.15 9.54 16.22
CA LEU A 177 -7.28 10.99 16.17
C LEU A 177 -8.00 11.35 14.86
N ASP A 178 -9.20 11.89 15.00
CA ASP A 178 -9.94 12.52 13.91
C ASP A 178 -9.47 13.97 13.67
N ALA A 179 -10.14 14.68 12.75
CA ALA A 179 -9.82 16.06 12.44
C ALA A 179 -9.91 17.00 13.69
N ASP A 180 -10.88 16.78 14.60
CA ASP A 180 -11.02 17.59 15.79
C ASP A 180 -9.88 17.36 16.79
N ALA A 181 -9.45 16.12 16.96
CA ALA A 181 -8.29 15.79 17.78
C ALA A 181 -7.01 16.38 17.17
N MET A 182 -6.86 16.34 15.84
CA MET A 182 -5.74 16.95 15.15
C MET A 182 -5.73 18.48 15.26
N ARG A 183 -6.90 19.15 15.30
CA ARG A 183 -6.99 20.59 15.60
C ARG A 183 -6.48 20.93 16.99
N LYS A 184 -6.84 20.12 18.01
CA LYS A 184 -6.31 20.31 19.40
C LYS A 184 -4.77 20.16 19.46
N LEU A 185 -4.20 19.34 18.58
CA LEU A 185 -2.75 19.22 18.45
C LEU A 185 -2.09 20.37 17.63
N GLY A 186 -2.89 21.19 16.96
CA GLY A 186 -2.43 22.27 16.07
C GLY A 186 -2.23 21.84 14.61
N PHE A 187 -2.84 20.73 14.19
CA PHE A 187 -2.70 20.16 12.85
C PHE A 187 -4.05 19.95 12.13
N GLY A 188 -5.08 20.73 12.50
CA GLY A 188 -6.42 20.61 11.91
C GLY A 188 -6.43 20.85 10.41
N ASP A 189 -5.76 21.89 9.95
CA ASP A 189 -5.68 22.22 8.52
C ASP A 189 -5.08 21.06 7.70
N LEU A 190 -4.11 20.31 8.26
CA LEU A 190 -3.55 19.15 7.60
C LEU A 190 -4.58 18.05 7.40
N ALA A 191 -5.39 17.74 8.41
CA ALA A 191 -6.41 16.71 8.33
C ALA A 191 -7.48 17.08 7.32
N ASP A 192 -7.96 18.33 7.36
CA ASP A 192 -8.99 18.85 6.47
C ASP A 192 -8.50 18.90 5.02
N ASP A 193 -7.28 19.38 4.75
CA ASP A 193 -6.68 19.44 3.42
C ASP A 193 -6.52 18.04 2.79
N LEU A 194 -6.03 17.08 3.59
CA LEU A 194 -5.87 15.71 3.12
C LEU A 194 -7.22 15.04 2.86
N SER A 195 -8.20 15.20 3.77
CA SER A 195 -9.54 14.65 3.60
C SER A 195 -10.22 15.20 2.35
N ASN A 196 -10.14 16.51 2.13
CA ASN A 196 -10.68 17.15 0.93
C ASN A 196 -9.97 16.67 -0.35
N ARG A 197 -8.64 16.56 -0.34
CA ARG A 197 -7.86 16.13 -1.50
C ARG A 197 -8.15 14.69 -1.94
N PHE A 198 -8.35 13.80 -0.96
CA PHE A 198 -8.56 12.37 -1.23
C PHE A 198 -10.02 11.95 -1.19
N GLY A 199 -10.94 12.85 -0.83
CA GLY A 199 -12.39 12.60 -0.76
C GLY A 199 -12.76 11.51 0.25
N ARG A 200 -12.00 11.40 1.35
CA ARG A 200 -12.18 10.38 2.39
C ARG A 200 -11.67 10.84 3.76
N ASP A 201 -12.15 10.22 4.80
CA ASP A 201 -11.69 10.49 6.16
C ASP A 201 -10.25 10.01 6.36
N ILE A 202 -9.47 10.81 7.06
CA ILE A 202 -8.08 10.50 7.43
C ILE A 202 -8.00 10.38 8.94
N ASN A 203 -7.79 9.17 9.42
CA ASN A 203 -7.59 8.89 10.84
C ASN A 203 -6.10 8.81 11.16
N PHE A 204 -5.69 9.50 12.20
CA PHE A 204 -4.29 9.50 12.64
C PHE A 204 -4.14 8.72 13.94
N ARG A 205 -2.96 8.12 14.13
CA ARG A 205 -2.53 7.56 15.40
C ARG A 205 -1.06 7.83 15.60
N ILE A 206 -0.71 8.30 16.78
CA ILE A 206 0.68 8.64 17.12
C ILE A 206 1.28 7.48 17.90
N PHE A 207 2.52 7.12 17.60
CA PHE A 207 3.27 6.03 18.21
C PHE A 207 4.62 6.53 18.74
N ASP A 208 5.15 5.83 19.75
CA ASP A 208 6.49 6.07 20.27
C ASP A 208 7.60 5.54 19.34
N SER A 209 7.34 4.42 18.63
CA SER A 209 8.34 3.72 17.84
C SER A 209 7.73 2.95 16.66
N GLU A 210 8.56 2.64 15.67
CA GLU A 210 8.20 1.75 14.56
C GLU A 210 7.83 0.34 15.05
N ILE A 211 8.46 -0.14 16.11
CA ILE A 211 8.14 -1.45 16.71
C ILE A 211 6.68 -1.47 17.16
N SER A 212 6.22 -0.42 17.82
CA SER A 212 4.84 -0.31 18.28
C SER A 212 3.83 -0.21 17.12
N VAL A 213 4.19 0.44 16.02
CA VAL A 213 3.38 0.47 14.80
C VAL A 213 3.20 -0.95 14.25
N ARG A 214 4.29 -1.69 14.09
CA ARG A 214 4.29 -3.04 13.52
C ARG A 214 3.59 -4.06 14.43
N ALA A 215 3.72 -3.92 15.74
CA ALA A 215 3.01 -4.74 16.72
C ALA A 215 1.48 -4.54 16.66
N LYS A 216 1.02 -3.37 16.21
CA LYS A 216 -0.41 -3.04 16.09
C LYS A 216 -1.06 -3.67 14.85
N GLY A 217 -0.29 -4.01 13.81
CA GLY A 217 -0.80 -4.63 12.59
C GLY A 217 0.07 -4.36 11.37
N LYS A 218 -0.41 -4.89 10.23
CA LYS A 218 0.27 -4.62 8.94
C LYS A 218 0.37 -3.12 8.70
N SER A 219 1.55 -2.66 8.33
CA SER A 219 1.84 -1.27 8.09
C SER A 219 2.85 -1.11 6.96
N TYR A 220 2.73 -0.03 6.22
CA TYR A 220 3.62 0.34 5.14
C TYR A 220 4.29 1.69 5.43
N LYS A 221 5.63 1.70 5.56
CA LYS A 221 6.40 2.93 5.80
C LYS A 221 6.51 3.74 4.51
N ILE A 222 6.04 4.99 4.55
CA ILE A 222 6.19 5.91 3.42
C ILE A 222 7.61 6.47 3.42
N LYS A 223 8.36 6.25 2.34
CA LYS A 223 9.68 6.87 2.16
C LYS A 223 9.48 8.31 1.68
N CYS A 224 9.53 9.25 2.60
CA CYS A 224 9.43 10.68 2.33
C CYS A 224 10.84 11.22 2.00
N GLY A 225 11.17 11.45 0.76
CA GLY A 225 12.39 12.16 0.36
C GLY A 225 13.67 11.40 0.53
#